data_161fd1bd6b21b385e5d0ea3b2655c488
#
_entry.id   161fd1bd6b21b385e5d0ea3b2655c488
#
_cell.length_a   1.000
_cell.length_b   1.000
_cell.length_c   1.000
_cell.angle_alpha   90.00
_cell.angle_beta   90.00
_cell.angle_gamma   90.00
#
_symmetry.space_group_name_H-M   'P 1'
#
loop_
_entity.id
_entity.type
_entity.pdbx_description
1 polymer ?
#
loop_
_entity_poly.entity_id
_entity_poly.type
_entity_poly.pdbx_seq_one_letter_code
_entity_poly.pdbx_strand_id
1 'polypeptide(L)'
;MKILPQERMKYSHYPKIVVYQAVYYYLRYALSYRDIEEILQDRGIEVDHSTVHDWVIQYTKIFAKHIHKKKHKVGKSWRMDETYIKVKGKWKYLYRAVDKDGNTIDFLLAAHRDAKAAIESINKDLEARGETK
;
A
#
# COMPACT_ATOMS: atom_id res chain seq x y z
N MET A 1 -9.82 3.77 4.77
CA MET A 1 -9.97 3.08 3.49
C MET A 1 -11.13 2.10 3.60
N LYS A 2 -12.17 2.34 2.83
CA LYS A 2 -13.43 1.60 3.00
C LYS A 2 -13.83 0.77 1.78
N ILE A 3 -12.89 0.50 0.91
CA ILE A 3 -13.21 -0.07 -0.38
C ILE A 3 -13.15 -1.59 -0.45
N LEU A 4 -12.58 -2.23 0.57
CA LEU A 4 -12.44 -3.68 0.58
C LEU A 4 -13.58 -4.32 1.36
N PRO A 5 -14.41 -5.15 0.71
CA PRO A 5 -15.43 -5.89 1.44
C PRO A 5 -14.78 -6.81 2.47
N GLN A 6 -15.28 -6.80 3.67
CA GLN A 6 -14.70 -7.55 4.76
C GLN A 6 -14.69 -9.05 4.50
N GLU A 7 -15.77 -9.57 3.95
CA GLU A 7 -15.89 -10.99 3.71
C GLU A 7 -14.90 -11.51 2.69
N ARG A 8 -14.41 -10.65 1.80
CA ARG A 8 -13.42 -11.05 0.80
C ARG A 8 -12.01 -11.11 1.35
N MET A 9 -11.82 -10.56 2.55
CA MET A 9 -10.51 -10.51 3.18
C MET A 9 -10.35 -11.51 4.32
N LYS A 10 -11.40 -12.24 4.65
CA LYS A 10 -11.41 -13.06 5.87
C LYS A 10 -10.35 -14.16 5.91
N TYR A 11 -9.87 -14.61 4.76
CA TYR A 11 -8.86 -15.67 4.72
C TYR A 11 -7.45 -15.13 4.45
N SER A 12 -7.32 -13.83 4.35
CA SER A 12 -6.02 -13.23 4.08
C SER A 12 -5.23 -13.08 5.38
N HIS A 13 -3.95 -13.39 5.32
CA HIS A 13 -3.04 -13.16 6.43
C HIS A 13 -2.45 -11.75 6.40
N TYR A 14 -2.91 -10.93 5.49
CA TYR A 14 -2.40 -9.58 5.28
C TYR A 14 -3.49 -8.56 5.49
N PRO A 15 -3.13 -7.38 6.04
CA PRO A 15 -4.11 -6.29 6.20
C PRO A 15 -4.64 -5.82 4.84
N LYS A 16 -5.86 -5.30 4.84
CA LYS A 16 -6.50 -4.78 3.63
C LYS A 16 -5.63 -3.78 2.90
N ILE A 17 -4.94 -2.92 3.65
CA ILE A 17 -4.11 -1.87 3.03
C ILE A 17 -2.99 -2.47 2.20
N VAL A 18 -2.40 -3.57 2.64
CA VAL A 18 -1.33 -4.23 1.89
C VAL A 18 -1.87 -4.79 0.58
N VAL A 19 -2.98 -5.49 0.64
CA VAL A 19 -3.60 -6.07 -0.55
C VAL A 19 -4.01 -4.97 -1.53
N TYR A 20 -4.64 -3.92 -1.01
CA TYR A 20 -5.07 -2.80 -1.83
C TYR A 20 -3.88 -2.14 -2.54
N GLN A 21 -2.80 -1.88 -1.81
CA GLN A 21 -1.64 -1.21 -2.40
C GLN A 21 -0.97 -2.09 -3.45
N ALA A 22 -0.92 -3.41 -3.24
CA ALA A 22 -0.35 -4.31 -4.24
C ALA A 22 -1.14 -4.25 -5.54
N VAL A 23 -2.46 -4.35 -5.46
CA VAL A 23 -3.33 -4.28 -6.64
C VAL A 23 -3.26 -2.89 -7.26
N TYR A 24 -3.21 -1.85 -6.45
CA TYR A 24 -3.08 -0.48 -6.91
C TYR A 24 -1.79 -0.30 -7.74
N TYR A 25 -0.66 -0.79 -7.23
CA TYR A 25 0.60 -0.70 -7.96
C TYR A 25 0.51 -1.39 -9.32
N TYR A 26 -0.12 -2.54 -9.35
CA TYR A 26 -0.28 -3.28 -10.59
C TYR A 26 -1.12 -2.50 -11.60
N LEU A 27 -2.26 -1.98 -11.16
CA LEU A 27 -3.19 -1.30 -12.05
C LEU A 27 -2.74 0.11 -12.43
N ARG A 28 -2.13 0.82 -11.49
CA ARG A 28 -1.76 2.22 -11.69
C ARG A 28 -0.47 2.39 -12.46
N TYR A 29 0.50 1.51 -12.21
CA TYR A 29 1.85 1.66 -12.76
C TYR A 29 2.24 0.52 -13.69
N ALA A 30 1.38 -0.43 -13.91
CA ALA A 30 1.62 -1.57 -14.79
C ALA A 30 2.90 -2.34 -14.46
N LEU A 31 3.15 -2.51 -13.17
CA LEU A 31 4.32 -3.25 -12.70
C LEU A 31 4.05 -4.75 -12.77
N SER A 32 5.12 -5.54 -12.88
CA SER A 32 4.98 -7.00 -12.84
C SER A 32 4.70 -7.45 -11.41
N TYR A 33 4.23 -8.68 -11.26
CA TYR A 33 4.02 -9.26 -9.93
C TYR A 33 5.32 -9.35 -9.15
N ARG A 34 6.43 -9.61 -9.83
CA ARG A 34 7.74 -9.68 -9.19
C ARG A 34 8.23 -8.32 -8.75
N ASP A 35 7.96 -7.28 -9.53
CA ASP A 35 8.27 -5.92 -9.13
C ASP A 35 7.53 -5.55 -7.85
N ILE A 36 6.26 -5.95 -7.77
CA ILE A 36 5.44 -5.66 -6.61
C ILE A 36 5.92 -6.44 -5.38
N GLU A 37 6.30 -7.69 -5.57
CA GLU A 37 6.91 -8.49 -4.52
C GLU A 37 8.11 -7.76 -3.93
N GLU A 38 8.96 -7.23 -4.79
CA GLU A 38 10.17 -6.51 -4.38
C GLU A 38 9.83 -5.21 -3.66
N ILE A 39 8.88 -4.46 -4.18
CA ILE A 39 8.44 -3.22 -3.54
C ILE A 39 7.89 -3.50 -2.14
N LEU A 40 7.06 -4.52 -2.02
CA LEU A 40 6.48 -4.86 -0.73
C LEU A 40 7.55 -5.32 0.26
N GLN A 41 8.55 -6.05 -0.21
CA GLN A 41 9.67 -6.45 0.63
C GLN A 41 10.40 -5.23 1.17
N ASP A 42 10.61 -4.21 0.33
CA ASP A 42 11.23 -2.96 0.75
C ASP A 42 10.37 -2.22 1.78
N ARG A 43 9.07 -2.49 1.80
CA ARG A 43 8.12 -1.88 2.74
C ARG A 43 7.85 -2.74 3.97
N GLY A 44 8.65 -3.79 4.17
CA GLY A 44 8.54 -4.62 5.36
C GLY A 44 7.57 -5.78 5.24
N ILE A 45 7.08 -6.06 4.05
CA ILE A 45 6.12 -7.14 3.82
C ILE A 45 6.75 -8.24 2.97
N GLU A 46 6.80 -9.45 3.50
CA GLU A 46 7.19 -10.61 2.74
C GLU A 46 5.95 -11.24 2.12
N VAL A 47 5.82 -11.13 0.82
CA VAL A 47 4.74 -11.75 0.07
C VAL A 47 5.29 -12.24 -1.26
N ASP A 48 4.90 -13.44 -1.65
CA ASP A 48 5.35 -14.03 -2.88
C ASP A 48 4.58 -13.45 -4.08
N HIS A 49 5.24 -13.36 -5.24
CA HIS A 49 4.60 -12.80 -6.44
C HIS A 49 3.39 -13.62 -6.88
N SER A 50 3.34 -14.91 -6.58
CA SER A 50 2.15 -15.72 -6.89
C SER A 50 0.96 -15.29 -6.05
N THR A 51 1.19 -14.88 -4.80
CA THR A 51 0.15 -14.34 -3.94
C THR A 51 -0.34 -12.99 -4.47
N VAL A 52 0.58 -12.15 -4.94
CA VAL A 52 0.22 -10.88 -5.57
C VAL A 52 -0.66 -11.13 -6.79
N HIS A 53 -0.28 -12.11 -7.61
CA HIS A 53 -1.08 -12.50 -8.77
C HIS A 53 -2.50 -12.88 -8.36
N ASP A 54 -2.64 -13.70 -7.32
CA ASP A 54 -3.95 -14.12 -6.83
C ASP A 54 -4.77 -12.92 -6.36
N TRP A 55 -4.16 -11.98 -5.68
CA TRP A 55 -4.84 -10.76 -5.26
C TRP A 55 -5.32 -9.94 -6.46
N VAL A 56 -4.49 -9.82 -7.48
CA VAL A 56 -4.86 -9.06 -8.69
C VAL A 56 -6.06 -9.72 -9.36
N ILE A 57 -6.03 -11.04 -9.54
CA ILE A 57 -7.14 -11.75 -10.14
C ILE A 57 -8.43 -11.59 -9.31
N GLN A 58 -8.30 -11.68 -8.01
CA GLN A 58 -9.45 -11.68 -7.11
C GLN A 58 -10.07 -10.29 -6.92
N TYR A 59 -9.23 -9.25 -6.86
CA TYR A 59 -9.70 -7.93 -6.44
C TYR A 59 -9.70 -6.86 -7.53
N THR A 60 -9.19 -7.13 -8.72
CA THR A 60 -9.10 -6.11 -9.77
C THR A 60 -10.44 -5.46 -10.08
N LYS A 61 -11.49 -6.25 -10.23
CA LYS A 61 -12.81 -5.71 -10.57
C LYS A 61 -13.33 -4.76 -9.49
N ILE A 62 -13.01 -5.06 -8.23
CA ILE A 62 -13.47 -4.26 -7.11
C ILE A 62 -12.70 -2.94 -7.05
N PHE A 63 -11.39 -3.01 -7.27
CA PHE A 63 -10.51 -1.85 -7.11
C PHE A 63 -10.42 -0.95 -8.33
N ALA A 64 -10.65 -1.50 -9.51
CA ALA A 64 -10.46 -0.74 -10.75
C ALA A 64 -11.27 0.54 -10.79
N LYS A 65 -12.53 0.49 -10.39
CA LYS A 65 -13.38 1.67 -10.35
C LYS A 65 -12.80 2.75 -9.45
N HIS A 66 -12.34 2.32 -8.27
CA HIS A 66 -11.84 3.24 -7.26
C HIS A 66 -10.53 3.88 -7.71
N ILE A 67 -9.62 3.05 -8.24
CA ILE A 67 -8.33 3.52 -8.71
C ILE A 67 -8.49 4.46 -9.89
N HIS A 68 -9.41 4.16 -10.78
CA HIS A 68 -9.67 4.98 -11.94
C HIS A 68 -10.09 6.39 -11.55
N LYS A 69 -10.86 6.52 -10.47
CA LYS A 69 -11.28 7.83 -9.97
C LYS A 69 -10.14 8.63 -9.37
N LYS A 70 -9.02 7.98 -9.06
CA LYS A 70 -7.88 8.61 -8.37
C LYS A 70 -6.64 8.69 -9.24
N LYS A 71 -6.82 8.91 -10.53
CA LYS A 71 -5.71 8.99 -11.48
C LYS A 71 -4.86 10.25 -11.34
N HIS A 72 -5.38 11.27 -10.71
CA HIS A 72 -4.67 12.55 -10.61
C HIS A 72 -3.45 12.41 -9.72
N LYS A 73 -2.49 13.28 -9.95
CA LYS A 73 -1.28 13.34 -9.14
C LYS A 73 -1.63 13.77 -7.72
N VAL A 74 -0.90 13.21 -6.76
CA VAL A 74 -0.98 13.65 -5.38
C VAL A 74 -0.31 15.02 -5.30
N GLY A 75 -0.93 15.93 -4.59
CA GLY A 75 -0.35 17.25 -4.37
C GLY A 75 0.85 17.17 -3.44
N LYS A 76 1.47 18.32 -3.17
CA LYS A 76 2.61 18.40 -2.28
C LYS A 76 2.23 18.12 -0.83
N SER A 77 0.96 18.28 -0.51
CA SER A 77 0.50 18.16 0.86
C SER A 77 0.10 16.73 1.18
N TRP A 78 0.78 16.14 2.11
CA TRP A 78 0.41 14.84 2.66
C TRP A 78 0.87 14.80 4.11
N ARG A 79 0.24 13.96 4.89
CA ARG A 79 0.63 13.77 6.28
C ARG A 79 0.87 12.30 6.54
N MET A 80 1.65 11.99 7.56
CA MET A 80 1.91 10.63 7.95
C MET A 80 1.11 10.31 9.20
N ASP A 81 0.39 9.19 9.20
CA ASP A 81 -0.17 8.67 10.42
C ASP A 81 0.54 7.37 10.79
N GLU A 82 0.41 6.99 12.03
CA GLU A 82 1.10 5.85 12.62
C GLU A 82 0.11 5.02 13.40
N THR A 83 0.13 3.72 13.17
CA THR A 83 -0.71 2.80 13.93
C THR A 83 -0.03 1.45 14.01
N TYR A 84 -0.69 0.50 14.66
CA TYR A 84 -0.21 -0.89 14.72
C TYR A 84 -1.10 -1.74 13.88
N ILE A 85 -0.50 -2.72 13.21
CA ILE A 85 -1.28 -3.74 12.53
C ILE A 85 -0.60 -5.10 12.71
N LYS A 86 -1.38 -6.15 12.51
CA LYS A 86 -0.90 -7.50 12.62
C LYS A 86 -0.63 -8.05 11.23
N VAL A 87 0.57 -8.55 11.00
CA VAL A 87 0.96 -9.16 9.74
C VAL A 87 1.48 -10.56 10.04
N LYS A 88 0.80 -11.56 9.54
CA LYS A 88 1.15 -12.96 9.79
C LYS A 88 1.31 -13.25 11.29
N GLY A 89 0.41 -12.71 12.09
CA GLY A 89 0.41 -12.92 13.54
C GLY A 89 1.37 -12.06 14.33
N LYS A 90 2.13 -11.19 13.69
CA LYS A 90 3.10 -10.34 14.36
C LYS A 90 2.67 -8.87 14.30
N TRP A 91 2.78 -8.17 15.42
CA TRP A 91 2.48 -6.75 15.48
C TRP A 91 3.61 -5.93 14.85
N LYS A 92 3.22 -4.99 14.01
CA LYS A 92 4.17 -4.08 13.37
C LYS A 92 3.62 -2.67 13.42
N TYR A 93 4.51 -1.68 13.29
CA TYR A 93 4.09 -0.29 13.13
C TYR A 93 3.75 -0.06 11.67
N LEU A 94 2.60 0.54 11.44
CA LEU A 94 2.20 0.94 10.09
C LEU A 94 2.27 2.45 10.01
N TYR A 95 3.09 2.93 9.09
CA TYR A 95 3.16 4.34 8.75
C TYR A 95 2.49 4.52 7.41
N ARG A 96 1.54 5.44 7.33
CA ARG A 96 0.84 5.71 6.09
C ARG A 96 1.02 7.17 5.70
N ALA A 97 1.27 7.41 4.42
CA ALA A 97 1.18 8.74 3.85
C ALA A 97 -0.25 8.92 3.35
N VAL A 98 -0.90 9.96 3.82
CA VAL A 98 -2.31 10.20 3.56
C VAL A 98 -2.45 11.58 2.94
N ASP A 99 -3.17 11.69 1.83
CA ASP A 99 -3.38 12.98 1.20
C ASP A 99 -4.47 13.78 1.91
N LYS A 100 -4.73 14.98 1.43
CA LYS A 100 -5.72 15.87 2.05
C LYS A 100 -7.13 15.31 2.04
N ASP A 101 -7.42 14.38 1.15
CA ASP A 101 -8.73 13.76 1.02
C ASP A 101 -8.86 12.48 1.85
N GLY A 102 -7.83 12.15 2.63
CA GLY A 102 -7.84 10.96 3.48
C GLY A 102 -7.47 9.67 2.77
N ASN A 103 -6.95 9.75 1.56
CA ASN A 103 -6.56 8.57 0.80
C ASN A 103 -5.13 8.16 1.12
N THR A 104 -4.91 6.86 1.29
CA THR A 104 -3.56 6.35 1.49
C THR A 104 -2.83 6.35 0.16
N ILE A 105 -1.71 7.04 0.11
CA ILE A 105 -0.89 7.13 -1.10
C ILE A 105 0.38 6.29 -1.01
N ASP A 106 0.78 5.93 0.20
CA ASP A 106 1.91 5.03 0.41
C ASP A 106 1.87 4.50 1.83
N PHE A 107 2.67 3.47 2.10
CA PHE A 107 2.77 2.92 3.44
C PHE A 107 4.13 2.26 3.67
N LEU A 108 4.47 2.07 4.93
CA LEU A 108 5.67 1.37 5.33
C LEU A 108 5.36 0.60 6.60
N LEU A 109 5.80 -0.66 6.66
CA LEU A 109 5.71 -1.45 7.88
C LEU A 109 7.10 -1.61 8.49
N ALA A 110 7.17 -1.43 9.79
CA ALA A 110 8.44 -1.54 10.49
C ALA A 110 8.27 -2.31 11.78
N ALA A 111 9.29 -3.09 12.14
CA ALA A 111 9.29 -3.83 13.39
C ALA A 111 9.46 -2.90 14.60
N HIS A 112 10.13 -1.78 14.40
CA HIS A 112 10.40 -0.82 15.45
C HIS A 112 9.86 0.55 15.07
N ARG A 113 9.49 1.32 16.09
CA ARG A 113 9.00 2.66 15.87
C ARG A 113 10.14 3.59 15.49
N ASP A 114 10.05 4.16 14.29
CA ASP A 114 11.01 5.13 13.80
C ASP A 114 10.33 6.03 12.78
N ALA A 115 9.62 7.03 13.29
CA ALA A 115 8.85 7.94 12.46
C ALA A 115 9.72 8.72 11.48
N LYS A 116 10.91 9.11 11.92
CA LYS A 116 11.81 9.89 11.06
C LYS A 116 12.25 9.08 9.85
N ALA A 117 12.68 7.84 10.08
CA ALA A 117 13.09 6.98 8.98
C ALA A 117 11.92 6.67 8.05
N ALA A 118 10.72 6.51 8.62
CA ALA A 118 9.53 6.25 7.82
C ALA A 118 9.21 7.43 6.90
N ILE A 119 9.26 8.65 7.43
CA ILE A 119 9.02 9.86 6.63
C ILE A 119 10.03 9.95 5.47
N GLU A 120 11.29 9.71 5.75
CA GLU A 120 12.33 9.77 4.73
C GLU A 120 12.09 8.73 3.63
N SER A 121 11.76 7.51 4.04
CA SER A 121 11.52 6.42 3.11
C SER A 121 10.31 6.68 2.21
N ILE A 122 9.21 7.12 2.81
CA ILE A 122 7.98 7.40 2.06
C ILE A 122 8.18 8.61 1.13
N ASN A 123 8.83 9.65 1.63
CA ASN A 123 9.08 10.84 0.82
C ASN A 123 9.92 10.50 -0.40
N LYS A 124 10.94 9.68 -0.22
CA LYS A 124 11.81 9.25 -1.30
C LYS A 124 11.02 8.47 -2.36
N ASP A 125 10.14 7.59 -1.91
CA ASP A 125 9.31 6.80 -2.82
C ASP A 125 8.35 7.68 -3.61
N LEU A 126 7.71 8.64 -2.95
CA LEU A 126 6.76 9.54 -3.60
C LEU A 126 7.47 10.45 -4.61
N GLU A 127 8.67 10.92 -4.29
CA GLU A 127 9.47 11.71 -5.22
C GLU A 127 9.86 10.90 -6.44
N ALA A 128 10.27 9.64 -6.23
CA ALA A 128 10.64 8.77 -7.34
C ALA A 128 9.47 8.52 -8.28
N ARG A 129 8.24 8.51 -7.75
CA ARG A 129 7.03 8.34 -8.55
C ARG A 129 6.54 9.65 -9.16
N GLY A 130 7.16 10.78 -8.79
CA GLY A 130 6.76 12.08 -9.30
C GLY A 130 5.45 12.59 -8.74
N GLU A 131 5.03 12.12 -7.57
CA GLU A 131 3.73 12.47 -6.99
C GLU A 131 3.79 13.63 -6.01
N THR A 132 4.97 14.06 -5.62
CA THR A 132 5.14 15.16 -4.65
C THR A 132 5.95 16.29 -5.22
N LYS A 133 5.50 16.84 -6.27
CA LYS A 133 6.23 17.94 -6.92
C LYS A 133 5.85 19.30 -6.43
#